data_e5d328fa87fbf49040447982954ad7d2
#
_entry.id   e5d328fa87fbf49040447982954ad7d2
#
_cell.length_a   1.000
_cell.length_b   1.000
_cell.length_c   1.000
_cell.angle_alpha   90.00
_cell.angle_beta   90.00
_cell.angle_gamma   90.00
#
_symmetry.space_group_name_H-M   'P 1'
#
loop_
_entity.id
_entity.type
_entity.pdbx_description
1 polymer ?
#
loop_
_entity_poly.entity_id
_entity_poly.type
_entity_poly.pdbx_seq_one_letter_code
_entity_poly.pdbx_strand_id
1 'polypeptide(L)'
;MLRVVLDTNQFVSALLNPEGPAFEILKASGLEGDQKYELVISDEILSEFRKVLSYPRIQKLHKWSKEKVEIFITLLREIAHIDESQSRERIVIEDPDDDKFFHLAIKTGAQYIVSRDIHLLNVKEFRGVRVLKPEVFLSALKRKTL
;
A
#
# COMPACT_ATOMS: atom_id res chain seq x y z
N MET A 1 -8.17 15.64 -1.83
CA MET A 1 -6.81 15.11 -1.59
C MET A 1 -6.62 13.83 -2.40
N LEU A 2 -5.43 13.66 -2.95
CA LEU A 2 -5.07 12.48 -3.73
C LEU A 2 -5.21 11.21 -2.89
N ARG A 3 -5.82 10.17 -3.47
CA ARG A 3 -5.95 8.86 -2.82
C ARG A 3 -5.03 7.84 -3.49
N VAL A 4 -4.36 7.04 -2.68
CA VAL A 4 -3.34 6.09 -3.17
C VAL A 4 -3.47 4.75 -2.46
N VAL A 5 -3.36 3.68 -3.24
CA VAL A 5 -3.29 2.30 -2.74
C VAL A 5 -1.83 1.86 -2.77
N LEU A 6 -1.36 1.29 -1.68
CA LEU A 6 -0.02 0.68 -1.63
C LEU A 6 -0.16 -0.84 -1.68
N ASP A 7 0.64 -1.46 -2.54
CA ASP A 7 0.79 -2.92 -2.56
C ASP A 7 1.24 -3.40 -1.18
N THR A 8 0.75 -4.55 -0.74
CA THR A 8 1.09 -5.13 0.55
C THR A 8 2.58 -5.12 0.84
N ASN A 9 3.40 -5.42 -0.17
CA ASN A 9 4.86 -5.46 -0.02
C ASN A 9 5.48 -4.09 0.25
N GLN A 10 4.78 -2.99 -0.05
CA GLN A 10 5.27 -1.67 0.30
C GLN A 10 5.23 -1.45 1.81
N PHE A 11 4.21 -1.96 2.50
CA PHE A 11 4.17 -1.90 3.97
C PHE A 11 5.30 -2.73 4.57
N VAL A 12 5.54 -3.92 4.03
CA VAL A 12 6.62 -4.79 4.49
C VAL A 12 7.97 -4.12 4.26
N SER A 13 8.20 -3.57 3.07
CA SER A 13 9.45 -2.86 2.75
C SER A 13 9.68 -1.66 3.67
N ALA A 14 8.63 -0.93 4.02
CA ALA A 14 8.73 0.22 4.92
C ALA A 14 9.24 -0.20 6.30
N LEU A 15 8.77 -1.33 6.81
CA LEU A 15 9.22 -1.85 8.11
C LEU A 15 10.66 -2.37 8.05
N LEU A 16 11.00 -3.06 6.96
CA LEU A 16 12.33 -3.66 6.83
C LEU A 16 13.41 -2.64 6.52
N ASN A 17 13.06 -1.52 5.90
CA ASN A 17 14.01 -0.47 5.56
C ASN A 17 13.45 0.92 5.87
N PRO A 18 13.57 1.38 7.14
CA PRO A 18 13.05 2.69 7.53
C PRO A 18 13.69 3.88 6.82
N GLU A 19 14.81 3.67 6.14
CA GLU A 19 15.49 4.72 5.38
C GLU A 19 15.17 4.68 3.88
N GLY A 20 14.33 3.72 3.46
CA GLY A 20 14.01 3.53 2.06
C GLY A 20 12.79 4.33 1.59
N PRO A 21 12.53 4.30 0.27
CA PRO A 21 11.42 5.05 -0.32
C PRO A 21 10.05 4.59 0.16
N ALA A 22 9.87 3.30 0.45
CA ALA A 22 8.58 2.81 0.94
C ALA A 22 8.20 3.44 2.27
N PHE A 23 9.17 3.60 3.17
CA PHE A 23 8.92 4.25 4.46
C PHE A 23 8.61 5.74 4.29
N GLU A 24 9.33 6.45 3.41
CA GLU A 24 9.04 7.84 3.13
C GLU A 24 7.63 8.04 2.56
N ILE A 25 7.21 7.15 1.67
CA ILE A 25 5.87 7.17 1.11
C ILE A 25 4.84 6.97 2.23
N LEU A 26 5.08 6.01 3.09
CA LEU A 26 4.16 5.72 4.19
C LEU A 26 4.07 6.90 5.18
N LYS A 27 5.20 7.55 5.49
CA LYS A 27 5.20 8.76 6.34
C LYS A 27 4.35 9.86 5.73
N ALA A 28 4.40 10.03 4.43
CA ALA A 28 3.65 11.07 3.72
C ALA A 28 2.13 10.87 3.78
N SER A 29 1.67 9.68 4.20
CA SER A 29 0.24 9.43 4.42
C SER A 29 -0.30 10.01 5.73
N GLY A 30 0.58 10.58 6.56
CA GLY A 30 0.19 11.21 7.81
C GLY A 30 0.70 10.53 9.07
N LEU A 31 1.62 9.56 8.94
CA LEU A 31 2.13 8.79 10.06
C LEU A 31 2.81 9.67 11.12
N GLU A 32 3.45 10.75 10.71
CA GLU A 32 4.11 11.70 11.57
C GLU A 32 3.41 13.07 11.59
N GLY A 33 2.15 13.10 11.15
CA GLY A 33 1.30 14.28 11.20
C GLY A 33 1.13 15.05 9.91
N ASP A 34 2.13 15.12 9.05
CA ASP A 34 2.05 15.83 7.77
C ASP A 34 1.49 14.91 6.70
N GLN A 35 0.22 15.11 6.35
CA GLN A 35 -0.47 14.28 5.36
C GLN A 35 -0.41 14.92 3.97
N LYS A 36 0.24 14.23 3.02
CA LYS A 36 0.37 14.68 1.64
C LYS A 36 -0.58 13.98 0.68
N TYR A 37 -1.10 12.83 1.08
CA TYR A 37 -2.10 12.08 0.34
C TYR A 37 -2.90 11.22 1.31
N GLU A 38 -4.05 10.73 0.86
CA GLU A 38 -4.86 9.82 1.65
C GLU A 38 -4.54 8.38 1.28
N LEU A 39 -4.03 7.62 2.23
CA LEU A 39 -3.80 6.19 2.07
C LEU A 39 -5.15 5.48 2.10
N VAL A 40 -5.39 4.62 1.11
CA VAL A 40 -6.57 3.76 1.08
C VAL A 40 -6.14 2.33 1.30
N ILE A 41 -6.79 1.64 2.21
CA ILE A 41 -6.44 0.27 2.56
C ILE A 41 -7.72 -0.53 2.82
N SER A 42 -7.65 -1.85 2.61
CA SER A 42 -8.75 -2.75 2.90
C SER A 42 -8.39 -3.69 4.04
N ASP A 43 -9.40 -4.28 4.67
CA ASP A 43 -9.17 -5.32 5.68
C ASP A 43 -8.43 -6.50 5.09
N GLU A 44 -8.68 -6.81 3.82
CA GLU A 44 -7.97 -7.89 3.12
C GLU A 44 -6.47 -7.61 3.04
N ILE A 45 -6.09 -6.39 2.67
CA ILE A 45 -4.68 -5.99 2.58
C ILE A 45 -4.03 -6.00 3.96
N LEU A 46 -4.73 -5.49 4.98
CA LEU A 46 -4.22 -5.52 6.36
C LEU A 46 -4.00 -6.95 6.85
N SER A 47 -4.92 -7.86 6.54
CA SER A 47 -4.79 -9.27 6.90
C SER A 47 -3.61 -9.91 6.20
N GLU A 48 -3.40 -9.61 4.93
CA GLU A 48 -2.25 -10.10 4.16
C GLU A 48 -0.94 -9.57 4.75
N PHE A 49 -0.89 -8.29 5.08
CA PHE A 49 0.27 -7.68 5.70
C PHE A 49 0.61 -8.35 7.03
N ARG A 50 -0.39 -8.54 7.89
CA ARG A 50 -0.20 -9.24 9.18
C ARG A 50 0.34 -10.66 8.97
N LYS A 51 -0.21 -11.37 7.99
CA LYS A 51 0.22 -12.72 7.66
C LYS A 51 1.67 -12.77 7.19
N VAL A 52 2.06 -11.86 6.29
CA VAL A 52 3.43 -11.80 5.78
C VAL A 52 4.42 -11.50 6.91
N LEU A 53 4.07 -10.62 7.83
CA LEU A 53 4.93 -10.28 8.97
C LEU A 53 5.12 -11.46 9.93
N SER A 54 4.22 -12.45 9.92
CA SER A 54 4.32 -13.64 10.75
C SER A 54 5.18 -14.75 10.14
N TYR A 55 5.55 -14.63 8.85
CA TYR A 55 6.41 -15.63 8.23
C TYR A 55 7.77 -15.64 8.93
N PRO A 56 8.31 -16.84 9.28
CA PRO A 56 9.57 -16.91 10.04
C PRO A 56 10.72 -16.12 9.43
N ARG A 57 10.86 -16.17 8.10
CA ARG A 57 11.91 -15.44 7.39
C ARG A 57 11.78 -13.93 7.58
N ILE A 58 10.55 -13.42 7.47
CA ILE A 58 10.27 -12.00 7.59
C ILE A 58 10.37 -11.57 9.06
N GLN A 59 9.85 -12.38 9.96
CA GLN A 59 9.92 -12.11 11.39
C GLN A 59 11.36 -11.95 11.89
N LYS A 60 12.28 -12.76 11.37
CA LYS A 60 13.70 -12.65 11.69
C LYS A 60 14.30 -11.32 11.23
N LEU A 61 13.77 -10.75 10.16
CA LEU A 61 14.28 -9.50 9.62
C LEU A 61 13.77 -8.28 10.41
N HIS A 62 12.47 -8.22 10.72
CA HIS A 62 11.95 -7.06 11.43
C HIS A 62 12.12 -7.13 12.94
N LYS A 63 12.14 -8.33 13.51
CA LYS A 63 12.32 -8.57 14.96
C LYS A 63 11.29 -7.88 15.84
N TRP A 64 10.14 -7.52 15.28
CA TRP A 64 9.06 -6.90 16.06
C TRP A 64 8.27 -7.96 16.82
N SER A 65 7.83 -7.60 18.03
CA SER A 65 6.89 -8.43 18.78
C SER A 65 5.53 -8.40 18.10
N LYS A 66 4.70 -9.39 18.41
CA LYS A 66 3.33 -9.43 17.93
C LYS A 66 2.56 -8.19 18.36
N GLU A 67 2.80 -7.71 19.58
CA GLU A 67 2.15 -6.49 20.09
C GLU A 67 2.55 -5.26 19.29
N LYS A 68 3.81 -5.12 18.95
CA LYS A 68 4.29 -3.98 18.15
C LYS A 68 3.67 -3.98 16.77
N VAL A 69 3.54 -5.14 16.15
CA VAL A 69 2.85 -5.29 14.85
C VAL A 69 1.41 -4.81 14.95
N GLU A 70 0.69 -5.22 15.99
CA GLU A 70 -0.71 -4.83 16.16
C GLU A 70 -0.87 -3.34 16.45
N ILE A 71 0.05 -2.73 17.18
CA ILE A 71 0.05 -1.28 17.40
C ILE A 71 0.22 -0.54 16.07
N PHE A 72 1.14 -1.02 15.23
CA PHE A 72 1.36 -0.42 13.91
C PHE A 72 0.13 -0.53 13.02
N ILE A 73 -0.52 -1.69 13.00
CA ILE A 73 -1.74 -1.90 12.23
C ILE A 73 -2.86 -0.98 12.71
N THR A 74 -2.99 -0.81 14.02
CA THR A 74 -3.97 0.12 14.60
C THR A 74 -3.69 1.55 14.14
N LEU A 75 -2.42 1.95 14.12
CA LEU A 75 -2.03 3.28 13.64
C LEU A 75 -2.39 3.46 12.16
N LEU A 76 -2.14 2.47 11.34
CA LEU A 76 -2.54 2.52 9.92
C LEU A 76 -4.04 2.70 9.77
N ARG A 77 -4.84 2.00 10.59
CA ARG A 77 -6.29 2.15 10.57
C ARG A 77 -6.75 3.55 10.92
N GLU A 78 -6.04 4.23 11.80
CA GLU A 78 -6.38 5.58 12.22
C GLU A 78 -6.11 6.62 11.14
N ILE A 79 -5.04 6.46 10.36
CA ILE A 79 -4.65 7.45 9.36
C ILE A 79 -5.22 7.18 7.98
N ALA A 80 -5.56 5.93 7.67
CA ALA A 80 -6.00 5.52 6.33
C ALA A 80 -7.52 5.58 6.20
N HIS A 81 -7.97 5.67 4.94
CA HIS A 81 -9.35 5.38 4.60
C HIS A 81 -9.50 3.87 4.49
N ILE A 82 -10.32 3.28 5.34
CA ILE A 82 -10.54 1.83 5.37
C ILE A 82 -11.76 1.48 4.53
N ASP A 83 -11.58 0.65 3.52
CA ASP A 83 -12.68 0.09 2.77
C ASP A 83 -12.95 -1.33 3.26
N GLU A 84 -14.15 -1.57 3.75
CA GLU A 84 -14.56 -2.87 4.31
C GLU A 84 -15.31 -3.74 3.32
N SER A 85 -15.57 -3.24 2.12
CA SER A 85 -16.34 -3.99 1.13
C SER A 85 -15.55 -5.16 0.56
N GLN A 86 -16.26 -6.26 0.31
CA GLN A 86 -15.68 -7.48 -0.22
C GLN A 86 -16.13 -7.82 -1.63
N SER A 87 -16.96 -6.97 -2.25
CA SER A 87 -17.39 -7.17 -3.62
C SER A 87 -16.23 -6.89 -4.58
N ARG A 88 -15.98 -7.80 -5.54
CA ARG A 88 -14.95 -7.57 -6.51
C ARG A 88 -15.24 -8.26 -7.84
N GLU A 89 -14.76 -7.63 -8.91
CA GLU A 89 -14.67 -8.20 -10.23
C GLU A 89 -13.21 -8.58 -10.48
N ARG A 90 -13.01 -9.58 -11.32
CA ARG A 90 -11.64 -9.91 -11.73
C ARG A 90 -11.13 -8.87 -12.73
N ILE A 91 -9.98 -8.30 -12.45
CA ILE A 91 -9.38 -7.23 -13.24
C ILE A 91 -8.04 -7.65 -13.85
N VAL A 92 -7.14 -8.19 -13.02
CA VAL A 92 -5.81 -8.61 -13.45
C VAL A 92 -5.85 -10.09 -13.83
N ILE A 93 -5.51 -10.42 -15.08
CA ILE A 93 -5.61 -11.76 -15.60
C ILE A 93 -4.43 -12.63 -15.18
N GLU A 94 -3.22 -12.05 -15.14
CA GLU A 94 -2.00 -12.80 -14.87
C GLU A 94 -1.89 -13.28 -13.43
N ASP A 95 -2.29 -12.44 -12.48
CA ASP A 95 -2.26 -12.77 -11.05
C ASP A 95 -3.56 -12.33 -10.39
N PRO A 96 -4.47 -13.28 -10.11
CA PRO A 96 -5.75 -12.95 -9.46
C PRO A 96 -5.60 -12.30 -8.09
N ASP A 97 -4.50 -12.54 -7.39
CA ASP A 97 -4.27 -11.94 -6.07
C ASP A 97 -4.03 -10.45 -6.15
N ASP A 98 -3.61 -9.93 -7.30
CA ASP A 98 -3.39 -8.50 -7.51
C ASP A 98 -4.67 -7.74 -7.84
N ASP A 99 -5.75 -8.43 -8.20
CA ASP A 99 -7.05 -7.82 -8.49
C ASP A 99 -7.53 -6.95 -7.33
N LYS A 100 -7.21 -7.34 -6.10
CA LYS A 100 -7.67 -6.61 -4.91
C LYS A 100 -7.18 -5.16 -4.87
N PHE A 101 -5.99 -4.88 -5.41
CA PHE A 101 -5.45 -3.52 -5.42
C PHE A 101 -6.20 -2.63 -6.42
N PHE A 102 -6.45 -3.13 -7.63
CA PHE A 102 -7.24 -2.40 -8.62
C PHE A 102 -8.68 -2.23 -8.19
N HIS A 103 -9.27 -3.27 -7.64
CA HIS A 103 -10.63 -3.22 -7.16
C HIS A 103 -10.80 -2.16 -6.07
N LEU A 104 -9.88 -2.15 -5.11
CA LEU A 104 -9.87 -1.16 -4.04
C LEU A 104 -9.71 0.26 -4.60
N ALA A 105 -8.77 0.45 -5.53
CA ALA A 105 -8.51 1.76 -6.11
C ALA A 105 -9.73 2.29 -6.88
N ILE A 106 -10.34 1.47 -7.73
CA ILE A 106 -11.52 1.85 -8.49
C ILE A 106 -12.68 2.22 -7.58
N LYS A 107 -12.91 1.39 -6.58
CA LYS A 107 -14.04 1.57 -5.67
C LYS A 107 -13.94 2.83 -4.82
N THR A 108 -12.74 3.18 -4.41
CA THR A 108 -12.51 4.33 -3.52
C THR A 108 -12.13 5.60 -4.26
N GLY A 109 -11.99 5.53 -5.58
CA GLY A 109 -11.57 6.67 -6.37
C GLY A 109 -10.09 6.99 -6.26
N ALA A 110 -9.26 6.02 -5.87
CA ALA A 110 -7.82 6.22 -5.82
C ALA A 110 -7.25 6.33 -7.23
N GLN A 111 -6.32 7.25 -7.40
CA GLN A 111 -5.71 7.53 -8.70
C GLN A 111 -4.47 6.68 -8.97
N TYR A 112 -3.81 6.18 -7.93
CA TYR A 112 -2.54 5.48 -8.06
C TYR A 112 -2.47 4.24 -7.20
N ILE A 113 -1.75 3.23 -7.74
CA ILE A 113 -1.27 2.08 -6.98
C ILE A 113 0.25 2.14 -7.01
N VAL A 114 0.88 2.04 -5.86
CA VAL A 114 2.35 2.01 -5.77
C VAL A 114 2.80 0.57 -5.55
N SER A 115 3.66 0.06 -6.43
CA SER A 115 4.12 -1.32 -6.38
C SER A 115 5.46 -1.50 -7.10
N ARG A 116 6.20 -2.53 -6.71
CA ARG A 116 7.35 -3.02 -7.47
C ARG A 116 7.04 -4.28 -8.25
N ASP A 117 5.82 -4.82 -8.09
CA ASP A 117 5.44 -6.06 -8.75
C ASP A 117 5.31 -5.83 -10.25
N ILE A 118 6.09 -6.62 -11.03
CA ILE A 118 6.12 -6.48 -12.48
C ILE A 118 4.74 -6.73 -13.11
N HIS A 119 3.94 -7.61 -12.54
CA HIS A 119 2.61 -7.91 -13.07
C HIS A 119 1.68 -6.71 -12.94
N LEU A 120 1.74 -6.00 -11.81
CA LEU A 120 0.99 -4.77 -11.62
C LEU A 120 1.54 -3.65 -12.51
N LEU A 121 2.86 -3.50 -12.55
CA LEU A 121 3.51 -2.45 -13.34
C LEU A 121 3.24 -2.62 -14.83
N ASN A 122 3.13 -3.86 -15.33
CA ASN A 122 2.85 -4.14 -16.72
C ASN A 122 1.44 -3.72 -17.15
N VAL A 123 0.50 -3.63 -16.22
CA VAL A 123 -0.84 -3.11 -16.51
C VAL A 123 -0.77 -1.63 -16.87
N LYS A 124 0.12 -0.87 -16.23
CA LYS A 124 0.36 0.57 -16.39
C LYS A 124 -0.81 1.43 -15.96
N GLU A 125 -1.97 1.28 -16.60
CA GLU A 125 -3.17 2.03 -16.28
C GLU A 125 -4.41 1.20 -16.58
N PHE A 126 -5.39 1.26 -15.70
CA PHE A 126 -6.67 0.60 -15.89
C PHE A 126 -7.77 1.44 -15.26
N ARG A 127 -8.78 1.83 -16.06
CA ARG A 127 -9.93 2.63 -15.62
C ARG A 127 -9.52 3.87 -14.81
N GLY A 128 -8.47 4.55 -15.28
CA GLY A 128 -8.00 5.79 -14.64
C GLY A 128 -7.05 5.57 -13.47
N VAL A 129 -6.78 4.32 -13.07
CA VAL A 129 -5.84 4.00 -12.01
C VAL A 129 -4.48 3.69 -12.63
N ARG A 130 -3.46 4.43 -12.23
CA ARG A 130 -2.09 4.23 -12.75
C ARG A 130 -1.24 3.51 -11.71
N VAL A 131 -0.38 2.61 -12.18
CA VAL A 131 0.57 1.89 -11.32
C VAL A 131 1.93 2.55 -11.45
N LEU A 132 2.52 2.94 -10.33
CA LEU A 132 3.82 3.61 -10.28
C LEU A 132 4.78 2.86 -9.36
N LYS A 133 6.05 2.87 -9.72
CA LYS A 133 7.11 2.41 -8.83
C LYS A 133 7.26 3.39 -7.65
N PRO A 134 7.72 2.91 -6.48
CA PRO A 134 7.88 3.78 -5.31
C PRO A 134 8.71 5.03 -5.57
N GLU A 135 9.84 4.89 -6.26
CA GLU A 135 10.72 6.02 -6.54
C GLU A 135 10.04 7.06 -7.44
N VAL A 136 9.27 6.60 -8.41
CA VAL A 136 8.55 7.47 -9.34
C VAL A 136 7.45 8.23 -8.59
N PHE A 137 6.68 7.52 -7.78
CA PHE A 137 5.62 8.14 -6.97
C PHE A 137 6.19 9.16 -6.00
N LEU A 138 7.25 8.80 -5.27
CA LEU A 138 7.86 9.68 -4.27
C LEU A 138 8.42 10.95 -4.92
N SER A 139 9.08 10.81 -6.07
CA SER A 139 9.61 11.95 -6.82
C SER A 139 8.48 12.88 -7.27
N ALA A 140 7.41 12.32 -7.82
CA ALA A 140 6.26 13.09 -8.27
C ALA A 140 5.54 13.77 -7.11
N LEU A 141 5.46 13.12 -5.97
CA LEU A 141 4.86 13.69 -4.76
C LEU A 141 5.65 14.91 -4.29
N LYS A 142 6.99 14.80 -4.26
CA LYS A 142 7.86 15.91 -3.86
C LYS A 142 7.79 17.08 -4.83
N ARG A 143 7.64 16.81 -6.12
CA ARG A 143 7.51 17.85 -7.16
C ARG A 143 6.10 18.40 -7.29
N LYS A 144 5.14 17.80 -6.62
CA LYS A 144 3.72 18.14 -6.73
C LYS A 144 3.21 18.03 -8.18
N THR A 145 3.63 16.96 -8.87
CA THR A 145 3.25 16.71 -10.27
C THR A 145 2.18 15.63 -10.44
N LEU A 146 1.66 15.13 -9.35
CA LEU A 146 0.57 14.14 -9.37
C LEU A 146 -0.79 14.79 -9.52
#